data_39f7cdb9cb59322a39d7e9de83f43c0e
#
_entry.id   39f7cdb9cb59322a39d7e9de83f43c0e
#
_cell.length_a   1.000
_cell.length_b   1.000
_cell.length_c   1.000
_cell.angle_alpha   90.00
_cell.angle_beta   90.00
_cell.angle_gamma   90.00
#
_symmetry.space_group_name_H-M   'P 1'
#
loop_
_entity.id
_entity.type
_entity.pdbx_description
1 polymer ?
#
loop_
_entity_poly.entity_id
_entity_poly.type
_entity_poly.pdbx_seq_one_letter_code
_entity_poly.pdbx_strand_id
1 'polypeptide(L)'
;MKNKFNYKPLLTALCLGLAALISAPAFADNPFQLDGNAISNEVGHPAGDDWDVVNTTGGNSEGRTGLVIDRPEPTQSIFTGGGAKDQMDITAWKWRTGTPPSKDDLTHAYAAAYVQDNNDFILVFGMDRYDTSGDAQLGFWFLKDEVQPVTGGTFSGKHQDGDVLVLVNFSNGGSVPTINVFQWQGGQVNAVGTGGAVKCTNGYIPAGQNFCGITNAIAVKAPWTYENKDVGLTDMFPPG
;
A
#
# COMPACT_ATOMS: atom_id res chain seq x y z
N MET A 1 20.08 -81.60 -27.65
CA MET A 1 19.90 -80.53 -28.56
C MET A 1 19.59 -79.30 -27.69
N LYS A 2 20.49 -78.33 -27.60
CA LYS A 2 20.31 -77.11 -26.76
C LYS A 2 20.05 -75.99 -27.72
N ASN A 3 18.83 -75.53 -27.72
CA ASN A 3 18.44 -74.29 -28.47
C ASN A 3 18.90 -73.08 -27.67
N LYS A 4 19.84 -72.33 -28.20
CA LYS A 4 20.23 -71.00 -27.70
C LYS A 4 19.31 -69.97 -28.33
N PHE A 5 18.48 -69.38 -27.52
CA PHE A 5 17.76 -68.18 -27.90
C PHE A 5 18.69 -66.98 -27.77
N ASN A 6 19.01 -66.37 -28.91
CA ASN A 6 19.71 -65.07 -28.97
C ASN A 6 18.73 -63.93 -28.78
N TYR A 7 18.72 -63.33 -27.60
CA TYR A 7 18.07 -62.05 -27.40
C TYR A 7 19.03 -60.92 -27.79
N LYS A 8 18.76 -60.26 -28.87
CA LYS A 8 19.35 -58.95 -29.15
C LYS A 8 18.64 -57.96 -28.26
N PRO A 9 19.31 -57.17 -27.38
CA PRO A 9 18.69 -56.10 -26.70
C PRO A 9 18.39 -54.97 -27.70
N LEU A 10 17.13 -54.74 -27.94
CA LEU A 10 16.66 -53.56 -28.62
C LEU A 10 16.89 -52.40 -27.66
N LEU A 11 17.96 -51.64 -27.89
CA LEU A 11 18.23 -50.39 -27.16
C LEU A 11 17.23 -49.36 -27.66
N THR A 12 16.02 -49.34 -27.07
CA THR A 12 15.12 -48.24 -27.21
C THR A 12 15.68 -47.12 -26.35
N ALA A 13 16.38 -46.19 -26.98
CA ALA A 13 16.74 -44.92 -26.35
C ALA A 13 15.45 -44.18 -26.02
N LEU A 14 14.93 -44.40 -24.81
CA LEU A 14 13.90 -43.56 -24.25
C LEU A 14 14.58 -42.24 -23.87
N CYS A 15 14.57 -41.30 -24.81
CA CYS A 15 14.84 -39.91 -24.48
C CYS A 15 13.73 -39.45 -23.55
N LEU A 16 13.88 -39.69 -22.26
CA LEU A 16 13.20 -38.91 -21.25
C LEU A 16 13.76 -37.51 -21.40
N GLY A 17 13.07 -36.70 -22.19
CA GLY A 17 13.15 -35.26 -22.10
C GLY A 17 12.74 -34.91 -20.68
N LEU A 18 13.73 -34.71 -19.80
CA LEU A 18 13.53 -34.01 -18.56
C LEU A 18 13.14 -32.58 -18.95
N ALA A 19 11.87 -32.37 -19.26
CA ALA A 19 11.31 -31.05 -19.17
C ALA A 19 11.49 -30.66 -17.70
N ALA A 20 12.60 -29.98 -17.42
CA ALA A 20 12.68 -29.17 -16.23
C ALA A 20 11.53 -28.20 -16.39
N LEU A 21 10.42 -28.52 -15.77
CA LEU A 21 9.46 -27.53 -15.36
C LEU A 21 10.26 -26.64 -14.41
N ILE A 22 10.91 -25.64 -14.99
CA ILE A 22 11.21 -24.43 -14.27
C ILE A 22 9.80 -23.93 -13.94
N SER A 23 9.27 -24.40 -12.82
CA SER A 23 8.23 -23.67 -12.16
C SER A 23 8.89 -22.30 -11.91
N ALA A 24 8.65 -21.34 -12.80
CA ALA A 24 8.71 -19.97 -12.37
C ALA A 24 8.07 -19.97 -11.00
N PRO A 25 8.70 -19.35 -9.96
CA PRO A 25 8.02 -19.20 -8.70
C PRO A 25 6.64 -18.71 -9.10
N ALA A 26 5.60 -19.47 -8.78
CA ALA A 26 4.26 -18.97 -8.87
C ALA A 26 4.36 -17.74 -7.96
N PHE A 27 4.45 -16.57 -8.58
CA PHE A 27 4.17 -15.36 -7.86
C PHE A 27 2.76 -15.63 -7.36
N ALA A 28 2.65 -15.81 -6.04
CA ALA A 28 1.37 -15.95 -5.40
C ALA A 28 0.54 -14.84 -6.03
N ASP A 29 -0.61 -15.19 -6.57
CA ASP A 29 -1.44 -14.27 -7.32
C ASP A 29 -1.52 -12.99 -6.52
N ASN A 30 -0.97 -11.89 -7.05
CA ASN A 30 -0.97 -10.64 -6.32
C ASN A 30 -2.43 -10.24 -6.18
N PRO A 31 -2.99 -10.19 -4.98
CA PRO A 31 -4.42 -9.91 -4.81
C PRO A 31 -4.77 -8.48 -5.23
N PHE A 32 -3.76 -7.61 -5.38
CA PHE A 32 -3.94 -6.19 -5.64
C PHE A 32 -2.96 -5.66 -6.71
N GLN A 33 -3.46 -4.84 -7.63
CA GLN A 33 -2.67 -4.14 -8.64
C GLN A 33 -2.08 -2.86 -8.04
N LEU A 34 -0.77 -2.85 -7.78
CA LEU A 34 -0.10 -1.62 -7.39
C LEU A 34 0.73 -1.12 -8.57
N ASP A 35 0.06 -0.59 -9.58
CA ASP A 35 0.64 -0.23 -10.87
C ASP A 35 0.72 1.29 -11.12
N GLY A 36 0.12 2.08 -10.25
CA GLY A 36 0.22 3.54 -10.26
C GLY A 36 -1.04 4.25 -10.76
N ASN A 37 -2.12 3.52 -10.99
CA ASN A 37 -3.44 4.10 -11.19
C ASN A 37 -4.45 3.46 -10.22
N ALA A 38 -5.73 3.67 -10.39
CA ALA A 38 -6.76 3.14 -9.49
C ALA A 38 -7.90 2.45 -10.25
N ILE A 39 -7.63 1.99 -11.47
CA ILE A 39 -8.62 1.36 -12.37
C ILE A 39 -8.18 -0.05 -12.72
N SER A 40 -8.96 -1.03 -12.28
CA SER A 40 -8.74 -2.43 -12.60
C SER A 40 -8.99 -2.73 -14.08
N ASN A 41 -8.46 -3.87 -14.53
CA ASN A 41 -8.73 -4.43 -15.86
C ASN A 41 -8.27 -3.59 -17.07
N GLU A 42 -7.32 -2.71 -16.91
CA GLU A 42 -6.69 -2.06 -18.06
C GLU A 42 -5.78 -3.05 -18.82
N VAL A 43 -5.75 -2.95 -20.16
CA VAL A 43 -4.93 -3.84 -20.99
C VAL A 43 -3.45 -3.63 -20.72
N GLY A 44 -2.74 -4.70 -20.36
CA GLY A 44 -1.31 -4.67 -20.07
C GLY A 44 -0.96 -4.43 -18.60
N HIS A 45 -1.95 -4.31 -17.73
CA HIS A 45 -1.77 -4.19 -16.29
C HIS A 45 -1.81 -5.55 -15.58
N PRO A 46 -1.26 -5.66 -14.36
CA PRO A 46 -1.29 -6.90 -13.57
C PRO A 46 -2.73 -7.35 -13.30
N ALA A 47 -2.92 -8.64 -13.05
CA ALA A 47 -4.18 -9.14 -12.51
C ALA A 47 -4.30 -8.80 -11.02
N GLY A 48 -5.51 -8.76 -10.51
CA GLY A 48 -5.83 -8.46 -9.11
C GLY A 48 -6.88 -7.36 -8.98
N ASP A 49 -7.26 -7.06 -7.75
CA ASP A 49 -8.12 -5.93 -7.44
C ASP A 49 -7.35 -4.61 -7.66
N ASP A 50 -8.08 -3.53 -7.92
CA ASP A 50 -7.57 -2.17 -7.81
C ASP A 50 -8.56 -1.32 -7.01
N TRP A 51 -8.25 -0.06 -6.76
CA TRP A 51 -9.02 0.79 -5.86
C TRP A 51 -10.45 1.04 -6.31
N ASP A 52 -10.73 1.03 -7.62
CA ASP A 52 -12.09 1.10 -8.17
C ASP A 52 -12.97 -0.06 -7.68
N VAL A 53 -12.44 -1.27 -7.69
CA VAL A 53 -13.14 -2.47 -7.20
C VAL A 53 -13.19 -2.49 -5.68
N VAL A 54 -12.06 -2.27 -5.03
CA VAL A 54 -11.97 -2.34 -3.56
C VAL A 54 -12.86 -1.30 -2.90
N ASN A 55 -12.84 -0.06 -3.37
CA ASN A 55 -13.63 1.02 -2.77
C ASN A 55 -15.14 0.90 -3.07
N THR A 56 -15.54 0.15 -4.09
CA THR A 56 -16.95 -0.04 -4.42
C THR A 56 -17.53 -1.33 -3.83
N THR A 57 -16.96 -2.47 -4.15
CA THR A 57 -17.49 -3.80 -3.77
C THR A 57 -16.70 -4.50 -2.68
N GLY A 58 -15.44 -4.13 -2.45
CA GLY A 58 -14.50 -4.82 -1.58
C GLY A 58 -13.52 -5.71 -2.34
N GLY A 59 -13.84 -6.10 -3.55
CA GLY A 59 -13.02 -7.06 -4.28
C GLY A 59 -12.81 -8.34 -3.50
N ASN A 60 -11.57 -8.81 -3.49
CA ASN A 60 -11.13 -10.00 -2.74
C ASN A 60 -10.50 -9.64 -1.36
N SER A 61 -10.66 -8.40 -0.90
CA SER A 61 -10.07 -7.98 0.38
C SER A 61 -10.79 -8.61 1.58
N GLU A 62 -10.04 -8.98 2.60
CA GLU A 62 -10.58 -9.43 3.89
C GLU A 62 -11.13 -8.27 4.73
N GLY A 63 -10.66 -7.07 4.47
CA GLY A 63 -11.11 -5.84 5.11
C GLY A 63 -10.66 -4.60 4.37
N ARG A 64 -11.42 -3.52 4.52
CA ARG A 64 -11.14 -2.25 3.86
C ARG A 64 -11.68 -1.06 4.64
N THR A 65 -11.11 0.11 4.38
CA THR A 65 -11.65 1.38 4.88
C THR A 65 -12.76 1.95 3.99
N GLY A 66 -12.78 1.57 2.70
CA GLY A 66 -13.45 2.36 1.66
C GLY A 66 -12.68 3.65 1.35
N LEU A 67 -13.22 4.45 0.45
CA LEU A 67 -12.67 5.76 0.14
C LEU A 67 -13.04 6.75 1.26
N VAL A 68 -12.05 7.17 2.02
CA VAL A 68 -12.21 8.25 3.01
C VAL A 68 -11.91 9.57 2.32
N ILE A 69 -12.84 10.49 2.35
CA ILE A 69 -12.73 11.81 1.71
C ILE A 69 -12.52 12.86 2.79
N ASP A 70 -11.45 13.61 2.68
CA ASP A 70 -11.16 14.79 3.49
C ASP A 70 -11.02 16.00 2.58
N ARG A 71 -12.10 16.78 2.48
CA ARG A 71 -12.10 17.95 1.61
C ARG A 71 -11.28 19.07 2.22
N PRO A 72 -10.48 19.80 1.43
CA PRO A 72 -9.71 20.94 1.89
C PRO A 72 -10.64 22.09 2.28
N GLU A 73 -11.20 22.02 3.47
CA GLU A 73 -12.07 23.03 4.05
C GLU A 73 -11.24 24.08 4.82
N PRO A 74 -11.74 25.31 4.98
CA PRO A 74 -11.04 26.33 5.77
C PRO A 74 -10.83 25.93 7.22
N THR A 75 -11.56 24.93 7.69
CA THR A 75 -11.50 24.44 9.06
C THR A 75 -11.63 22.92 9.08
N GLN A 76 -10.53 22.25 9.34
CA GLN A 76 -10.42 20.78 9.40
C GLN A 76 -10.02 20.33 10.79
N SER A 77 -10.06 19.04 11.04
CA SER A 77 -9.44 18.43 12.22
C SER A 77 -7.98 18.16 11.93
N ILE A 78 -7.09 18.78 12.69
CA ILE A 78 -5.64 18.60 12.52
C ILE A 78 -4.98 18.12 13.81
N PHE A 79 -3.89 17.38 13.69
CA PHE A 79 -3.01 17.14 14.82
C PHE A 79 -2.41 18.45 15.31
N THR A 80 -2.24 18.58 16.64
CA THR A 80 -1.67 19.77 17.26
C THR A 80 -0.54 19.40 18.22
N GLY A 81 0.28 20.39 18.55
CA GLY A 81 1.38 20.20 19.47
C GLY A 81 2.70 19.82 18.80
N GLY A 82 2.88 20.14 17.53
CA GLY A 82 4.11 19.93 16.76
C GLY A 82 4.71 18.54 16.97
N GLY A 83 4.64 17.63 16.03
CA GLY A 83 5.12 16.28 16.22
C GLY A 83 4.30 15.41 17.20
N ALA A 84 3.10 15.83 17.59
CA ALA A 84 2.25 15.05 18.51
C ALA A 84 1.93 13.64 17.96
N LYS A 85 1.90 13.48 16.64
CA LYS A 85 1.78 12.18 15.98
C LYS A 85 2.99 11.28 16.13
N ASP A 86 4.14 11.83 16.51
CA ASP A 86 5.39 11.11 16.74
C ASP A 86 5.54 10.70 18.22
N GLN A 87 4.57 11.08 19.06
CA GLN A 87 4.54 10.64 20.45
C GLN A 87 4.24 9.14 20.49
N MET A 88 4.99 8.45 21.32
CA MET A 88 4.86 7.01 21.50
C MET A 88 3.63 6.62 22.34
N ASP A 89 3.02 7.57 23.00
CA ASP A 89 1.80 7.39 23.79
C ASP A 89 0.62 8.04 23.05
N ILE A 90 -0.33 7.24 22.60
CA ILE A 90 -1.52 7.72 21.90
C ILE A 90 -2.31 8.70 22.78
N THR A 91 -2.31 8.54 24.08
CA THR A 91 -3.00 9.46 24.98
C THR A 91 -2.35 10.84 25.05
N ALA A 92 -1.11 10.97 24.60
CA ALA A 92 -0.43 12.25 24.43
C ALA A 92 -0.76 12.92 23.08
N TRP A 93 -1.35 12.21 22.13
CA TRP A 93 -1.78 12.78 20.87
C TRP A 93 -2.90 13.79 21.09
N LYS A 94 -2.85 14.85 20.33
CA LYS A 94 -3.84 15.93 20.41
C LYS A 94 -4.32 16.33 19.04
N TRP A 95 -5.58 16.74 18.99
CA TRP A 95 -6.19 17.30 17.79
C TRP A 95 -6.94 18.59 18.12
N ARG A 96 -7.15 19.41 17.12
CA ARG A 96 -7.98 20.62 17.18
C ARG A 96 -8.51 20.93 15.80
N THR A 97 -9.47 21.84 15.73
CA THR A 97 -9.87 22.48 14.49
C THR A 97 -8.78 23.43 14.02
N GLY A 98 -8.43 23.37 12.74
CA GLY A 98 -7.41 24.21 12.12
C GLY A 98 -7.31 23.96 10.63
N THR A 99 -6.36 24.61 9.98
CA THR A 99 -6.07 24.44 8.56
C THR A 99 -4.66 23.89 8.44
N PRO A 100 -4.46 22.69 7.85
CA PRO A 100 -3.13 22.19 7.59
C PRO A 100 -2.44 23.00 6.48
N PRO A 101 -1.11 22.97 6.38
CA PRO A 101 -0.43 23.45 5.19
C PRO A 101 -0.90 22.62 3.98
N SER A 102 -1.21 23.27 2.86
CA SER A 102 -1.76 22.60 1.66
C SER A 102 -0.94 21.38 1.21
N LYS A 103 0.37 21.42 1.35
CA LYS A 103 1.28 20.32 0.99
C LYS A 103 1.21 19.10 1.94
N ASP A 104 0.72 19.31 3.15
CA ASP A 104 0.54 18.29 4.18
C ASP A 104 -0.93 17.88 4.31
N ASP A 105 -1.81 18.44 3.47
CA ASP A 105 -3.24 18.20 3.44
C ASP A 105 -3.55 17.00 2.55
N LEU A 106 -4.26 16.01 3.10
CA LEU A 106 -4.70 14.81 2.39
C LEU A 106 -6.14 15.00 1.97
N THR A 107 -6.47 14.69 0.72
CA THR A 107 -7.83 14.77 0.21
C THR A 107 -8.55 13.43 0.20
N HIS A 108 -7.81 12.36 0.03
CA HIS A 108 -8.32 11.00 0.10
C HIS A 108 -7.33 10.08 0.80
N ALA A 109 -7.88 9.10 1.50
CA ALA A 109 -7.12 7.98 2.04
C ALA A 109 -7.95 6.70 1.95
N TYR A 110 -7.29 5.58 1.68
CA TYR A 110 -7.95 4.28 1.55
C TYR A 110 -6.95 3.16 1.83
N ALA A 111 -7.45 2.07 2.40
CA ALA A 111 -6.64 0.91 2.70
C ALA A 111 -7.44 -0.37 2.54
N ALA A 112 -6.75 -1.46 2.25
CA ALA A 112 -7.31 -2.80 2.21
C ALA A 112 -6.30 -3.83 2.71
N ALA A 113 -6.82 -4.94 3.22
CA ALA A 113 -6.04 -6.04 3.74
C ALA A 113 -6.41 -7.34 3.01
N TYR A 114 -5.41 -8.15 2.74
CA TYR A 114 -5.54 -9.44 2.08
C TYR A 114 -4.80 -10.50 2.87
N VAL A 115 -5.28 -11.74 2.77
CA VAL A 115 -4.56 -12.91 3.27
C VAL A 115 -4.32 -13.83 2.08
N GLN A 116 -3.06 -14.15 1.82
CA GLN A 116 -2.69 -15.08 0.74
C GLN A 116 -2.80 -16.53 1.20
N ASP A 117 -2.77 -17.47 0.25
CA ASP A 117 -2.87 -18.91 0.52
C ASP A 117 -1.78 -19.44 1.47
N ASN A 118 -0.62 -18.79 1.51
CA ASN A 118 0.47 -19.08 2.43
C ASN A 118 0.28 -18.45 3.83
N ASN A 119 -0.85 -17.81 4.09
CA ASN A 119 -1.19 -17.00 5.26
C ASN A 119 -0.36 -15.71 5.43
N ASP A 120 0.30 -15.24 4.40
CA ASP A 120 0.91 -13.92 4.45
C ASP A 120 -0.18 -12.84 4.46
N PHE A 121 -0.03 -11.90 5.38
CA PHE A 121 -0.91 -10.74 5.49
C PHE A 121 -0.33 -9.60 4.66
N ILE A 122 -1.13 -9.12 3.71
CA ILE A 122 -0.77 -8.00 2.84
C ILE A 122 -1.64 -6.81 3.20
N LEU A 123 -1.02 -5.69 3.45
CA LEU A 123 -1.68 -4.42 3.66
C LEU A 123 -1.33 -3.48 2.50
N VAL A 124 -2.35 -2.99 1.83
CA VAL A 124 -2.24 -1.99 0.77
C VAL A 124 -2.95 -0.71 1.19
N PHE A 125 -2.42 0.43 0.82
CA PHE A 125 -3.06 1.71 1.07
C PHE A 125 -2.63 2.74 0.03
N GLY A 126 -3.44 3.77 -0.11
CA GLY A 126 -3.18 4.91 -0.98
C GLY A 126 -3.75 6.19 -0.41
N MET A 127 -3.31 7.30 -1.00
CA MET A 127 -3.71 8.65 -0.61
C MET A 127 -3.45 9.65 -1.73
N ASP A 128 -4.18 10.75 -1.65
CA ASP A 128 -3.97 11.93 -2.49
C ASP A 128 -3.60 13.12 -1.60
N ARG A 129 -2.71 13.98 -2.09
CA ARG A 129 -2.37 15.27 -1.45
C ARG A 129 -2.98 16.43 -2.20
N TYR A 130 -3.45 17.43 -1.46
CA TYR A 130 -4.03 18.65 -2.01
C TYR A 130 -3.02 19.49 -2.81
N ASP A 131 -1.76 19.55 -2.37
CA ASP A 131 -0.67 20.25 -3.03
C ASP A 131 0.56 19.36 -3.10
N THR A 132 1.06 19.10 -4.29
CA THR A 132 2.24 18.24 -4.53
C THR A 132 3.55 19.01 -4.47
N SER A 133 3.54 20.32 -4.34
CA SER A 133 4.73 21.15 -4.21
C SER A 133 5.30 21.16 -2.79
N GLY A 134 6.59 21.32 -2.67
CA GLY A 134 7.29 21.45 -1.39
C GLY A 134 7.52 20.11 -0.65
N ASP A 135 8.47 20.16 0.27
CA ASP A 135 8.79 19.02 1.14
C ASP A 135 7.65 18.80 2.14
N ALA A 136 7.27 17.54 2.33
CA ALA A 136 6.23 17.11 3.25
C ALA A 136 6.56 15.76 3.86
N GLN A 137 6.03 15.49 5.04
CA GLN A 137 6.09 14.19 5.68
C GLN A 137 4.68 13.78 6.10
N LEU A 138 4.28 12.59 5.66
CA LEU A 138 2.99 12.00 5.97
C LEU A 138 3.17 10.69 6.70
N GLY A 139 2.34 10.43 7.71
CA GLY A 139 2.39 9.22 8.51
C GLY A 139 1.04 8.53 8.55
N PHE A 140 1.07 7.20 8.41
CA PHE A 140 -0.10 6.34 8.52
C PHE A 140 0.14 5.30 9.59
N TRP A 141 -0.73 5.27 10.59
CA TRP A 141 -0.78 4.21 11.55
C TRP A 141 -1.85 3.19 11.18
N PHE A 142 -1.49 1.93 11.18
CA PHE A 142 -2.40 0.79 11.13
C PHE A 142 -2.41 0.16 12.52
N LEU A 143 -3.47 0.42 13.24
CA LEU A 143 -3.59 0.12 14.66
C LEU A 143 -4.44 -1.13 14.86
N LYS A 144 -4.02 -2.00 15.76
CA LYS A 144 -4.74 -3.22 16.16
C LYS A 144 -5.79 -2.95 17.24
N ASP A 145 -5.61 -1.87 17.99
CA ASP A 145 -6.58 -1.40 18.96
C ASP A 145 -7.41 -0.25 18.37
N GLU A 146 -8.59 -0.06 18.89
CA GLU A 146 -9.43 1.06 18.48
C GLU A 146 -8.88 2.36 19.06
N VAL A 147 -8.48 3.27 18.18
CA VAL A 147 -7.99 4.60 18.51
C VAL A 147 -8.93 5.64 17.92
N GLN A 148 -9.47 6.51 18.77
CA GLN A 148 -10.43 7.50 18.35
C GLN A 148 -10.13 8.89 18.93
N PRO A 149 -10.42 9.96 18.19
CA PRO A 149 -10.45 11.31 18.75
C PRO A 149 -11.58 11.41 19.76
N VAL A 150 -11.28 11.97 20.93
CA VAL A 150 -12.26 12.19 21.99
C VAL A 150 -12.47 13.68 22.27
N THR A 151 -13.61 14.00 22.86
CA THR A 151 -13.95 15.35 23.26
C THR A 151 -12.83 15.94 24.14
N GLY A 152 -12.42 17.18 23.83
CA GLY A 152 -11.33 17.83 24.54
C GLY A 152 -9.98 17.79 23.79
N GLY A 153 -9.99 17.26 22.56
CA GLY A 153 -8.83 17.33 21.67
C GLY A 153 -7.72 16.33 21.97
N THR A 154 -8.07 15.21 22.57
CA THR A 154 -7.16 14.07 22.85
C THR A 154 -7.61 12.83 22.09
N PHE A 155 -6.91 11.72 22.26
CA PHE A 155 -7.25 10.42 21.69
C PHE A 155 -7.41 9.37 22.81
N SER A 156 -8.25 8.38 22.56
CA SER A 156 -8.34 7.14 23.33
C SER A 156 -7.58 6.02 22.63
N GLY A 157 -7.37 4.92 23.36
CA GLY A 157 -6.67 3.75 22.85
C GLY A 157 -5.19 3.72 23.23
N LYS A 158 -4.50 2.71 22.77
CA LYS A 158 -3.06 2.49 23.02
C LYS A 158 -2.46 1.68 21.88
N HIS A 159 -1.13 1.76 21.75
CA HIS A 159 -0.43 0.87 20.83
C HIS A 159 -0.46 -0.58 21.30
N GLN A 160 -0.55 -1.48 20.33
CA GLN A 160 -0.40 -2.93 20.51
C GLN A 160 0.83 -3.42 19.74
N ASP A 161 1.49 -4.45 20.24
CA ASP A 161 2.57 -5.09 19.49
C ASP A 161 2.03 -5.59 18.15
N GLY A 162 2.69 -5.15 17.08
CA GLY A 162 2.28 -5.40 15.71
C GLY A 162 1.56 -4.24 15.02
N ASP A 163 1.31 -3.11 15.68
CA ASP A 163 0.89 -1.89 15.00
C ASP A 163 1.94 -1.48 13.97
N VAL A 164 1.52 -0.97 12.83
CA VAL A 164 2.42 -0.58 11.75
C VAL A 164 2.34 0.92 11.50
N LEU A 165 3.49 1.57 11.44
CA LEU A 165 3.64 2.96 11.02
C LEU A 165 4.33 3.01 9.67
N VAL A 166 3.72 3.69 8.72
CA VAL A 166 4.34 4.02 7.43
C VAL A 166 4.60 5.52 7.39
N LEU A 167 5.84 5.92 7.20
CA LEU A 167 6.23 7.31 6.99
C LEU A 167 6.61 7.52 5.53
N VAL A 168 5.93 8.45 4.88
CA VAL A 168 6.24 8.89 3.51
C VAL A 168 6.84 10.28 3.60
N ASN A 169 8.11 10.39 3.24
CA ASN A 169 8.84 11.65 3.23
C ASN A 169 9.04 12.12 1.79
N PHE A 170 8.49 13.24 1.45
CA PHE A 170 8.64 13.90 0.15
C PHE A 170 9.71 14.98 0.29
N SER A 171 10.78 14.86 -0.49
CA SER A 171 11.90 15.80 -0.53
C SER A 171 12.08 16.41 -1.91
N ASN A 172 13.04 17.31 -2.07
CA ASN A 172 13.31 18.02 -3.33
C ASN A 172 12.07 18.71 -3.94
N GLY A 173 11.37 19.48 -3.12
CA GLY A 173 10.13 20.13 -3.55
C GLY A 173 8.96 19.17 -3.73
N GLY A 174 8.99 18.03 -3.06
CA GLY A 174 7.92 17.03 -3.10
C GLY A 174 8.05 15.99 -4.21
N SER A 175 9.12 16.01 -4.99
CA SER A 175 9.26 15.16 -6.17
C SER A 175 9.94 13.81 -5.90
N VAL A 176 10.61 13.64 -4.76
CA VAL A 176 11.32 12.41 -4.42
C VAL A 176 10.77 11.83 -3.12
N PRO A 177 9.95 10.80 -3.19
CA PRO A 177 9.43 10.15 -1.99
C PRO A 177 10.43 9.14 -1.43
N THR A 178 10.45 9.07 -0.11
CA THR A 178 11.08 7.97 0.62
C THR A 178 10.04 7.36 1.57
N ILE A 179 9.85 6.07 1.51
CA ILE A 179 8.90 5.36 2.36
C ILE A 179 9.67 4.52 3.37
N ASN A 180 9.35 4.68 4.64
CA ASN A 180 9.89 3.88 5.72
C ASN A 180 8.74 3.20 6.46
N VAL A 181 8.92 1.93 6.79
CA VAL A 181 7.94 1.14 7.52
C VAL A 181 8.53 0.76 8.88
N PHE A 182 7.72 0.91 9.90
CA PHE A 182 8.05 0.57 11.27
C PHE A 182 6.97 -0.30 11.86
N GLN A 183 7.36 -1.16 12.80
CA GLN A 183 6.44 -1.94 13.59
C GLN A 183 6.60 -1.59 15.06
N TRP A 184 5.49 -1.41 15.75
CA TRP A 184 5.47 -1.29 17.20
C TRP A 184 5.74 -2.63 17.84
N GLN A 185 6.72 -2.69 18.71
CA GLN A 185 7.05 -3.88 19.49
C GLN A 185 7.80 -3.49 20.76
N GLY A 186 7.36 -4.02 21.91
CA GLY A 186 8.03 -3.79 23.18
C GLY A 186 8.02 -2.34 23.63
N GLY A 187 6.97 -1.57 23.32
CA GLY A 187 6.82 -0.18 23.72
C GLY A 187 7.56 0.84 22.84
N GLN A 188 8.03 0.46 21.68
CA GLN A 188 8.73 1.34 20.72
C GLN A 188 8.49 0.94 19.26
N VAL A 189 8.77 1.85 18.34
CA VAL A 189 8.79 1.56 16.91
C VAL A 189 10.15 0.99 16.49
N ASN A 190 10.11 -0.08 15.70
CA ASN A 190 11.29 -0.73 15.13
C ASN A 190 11.17 -0.72 13.62
N ALA A 191 12.25 -0.36 12.92
CA ALA A 191 12.23 -0.35 11.47
C ALA A 191 12.02 -1.75 10.89
N VAL A 192 11.14 -1.86 9.90
CA VAL A 192 10.94 -3.07 9.12
C VAL A 192 11.77 -2.96 7.86
N GLY A 193 12.83 -3.76 7.79
CA GLY A 193 13.78 -3.70 6.68
C GLY A 193 14.80 -2.56 6.80
N THR A 194 15.70 -2.50 5.85
CA THR A 194 16.77 -1.49 5.78
C THR A 194 16.59 -0.64 4.52
N GLY A 195 16.39 0.64 4.72
CA GLY A 195 16.27 1.60 3.62
C GLY A 195 14.82 1.95 3.25
N GLY A 196 14.68 2.93 2.38
CA GLY A 196 13.39 3.37 1.86
C GLY A 196 12.73 2.32 0.96
N ALA A 197 11.45 2.47 0.72
CA ALA A 197 10.73 1.57 -0.15
C ALA A 197 11.36 1.56 -1.53
N VAL A 198 11.52 0.38 -2.06
CA VAL A 198 11.81 0.18 -3.47
C VAL A 198 10.52 0.40 -4.27
N LYS A 199 10.68 0.78 -5.53
CA LYS A 199 9.55 0.86 -6.43
C LYS A 199 8.97 -0.55 -6.64
N CYS A 200 7.66 -0.69 -6.56
CA CYS A 200 6.99 -1.92 -6.96
C CYS A 200 7.29 -2.25 -8.42
N THR A 201 7.48 -3.50 -8.74
CA THR A 201 7.77 -3.95 -10.11
C THR A 201 6.56 -4.71 -10.64
N ASN A 202 5.93 -4.18 -11.68
CA ASN A 202 4.71 -4.75 -12.26
C ASN A 202 3.61 -5.04 -11.21
N GLY A 203 3.43 -4.11 -10.26
CA GLY A 203 2.45 -4.27 -9.20
C GLY A 203 2.88 -5.16 -8.04
N TYR A 204 4.10 -5.68 -8.02
CA TYR A 204 4.57 -6.66 -7.03
C TYR A 204 5.67 -6.11 -6.14
N ILE A 205 5.72 -6.64 -4.92
CA ILE A 205 6.88 -6.45 -4.04
C ILE A 205 8.07 -7.18 -4.65
N PRO A 206 9.18 -6.49 -4.94
CA PRO A 206 10.37 -7.15 -5.49
C PRO A 206 10.93 -8.22 -4.56
N ALA A 207 11.54 -9.26 -5.13
CA ALA A 207 12.10 -10.37 -4.37
C ALA A 207 13.08 -9.89 -3.29
N GLY A 208 12.92 -10.41 -2.07
CA GLY A 208 13.75 -10.05 -0.91
C GLY A 208 13.36 -8.74 -0.23
N GLN A 209 12.27 -8.10 -0.66
CA GLN A 209 11.70 -6.93 -0.01
C GLN A 209 10.41 -7.30 0.72
N ASN A 210 10.11 -6.60 1.81
CA ASN A 210 8.87 -6.78 2.58
C ASN A 210 7.80 -5.74 2.22
N PHE A 211 8.17 -4.70 1.49
CA PHE A 211 7.26 -3.64 1.06
C PHE A 211 7.81 -2.93 -0.18
N CYS A 212 6.92 -2.32 -0.92
CA CYS A 212 7.23 -1.43 -2.04
C CYS A 212 6.22 -0.30 -2.11
N GLY A 213 6.48 0.69 -2.94
CA GLY A 213 5.56 1.80 -3.14
C GLY A 213 5.64 2.38 -4.54
N ILE A 214 4.56 3.03 -4.94
CA ILE A 214 4.47 3.84 -6.15
C ILE A 214 4.02 5.23 -5.76
N THR A 215 4.61 6.22 -6.39
CA THR A 215 4.19 7.61 -6.27
C THR A 215 4.07 8.22 -7.65
N ASN A 216 3.06 9.01 -7.85
CA ASN A 216 2.80 9.71 -9.10
C ASN A 216 3.12 11.19 -8.94
N ALA A 217 3.89 11.74 -9.88
CA ALA A 217 4.20 13.18 -9.92
C ALA A 217 3.05 14.02 -10.46
N ILE A 218 2.12 13.38 -11.16
CA ILE A 218 0.89 13.97 -11.71
C ILE A 218 -0.29 13.07 -11.32
N ALA A 219 -1.48 13.64 -11.34
CA ALA A 219 -2.68 12.86 -11.11
C ALA A 219 -2.83 11.76 -12.17
N VAL A 220 -3.29 10.61 -11.73
CA VAL A 220 -3.52 9.42 -12.54
C VAL A 220 -4.99 9.05 -12.52
N LYS A 221 -5.37 8.13 -13.38
CA LYS A 221 -6.73 7.64 -13.48
C LYS A 221 -7.25 7.11 -12.14
N ALA A 222 -8.40 7.60 -11.73
CA ALA A 222 -9.12 7.13 -10.54
C ALA A 222 -10.64 7.26 -10.75
N PRO A 223 -11.45 6.42 -10.10
CA PRO A 223 -12.90 6.50 -10.21
C PRO A 223 -13.52 7.58 -9.29
N TRP A 224 -12.71 8.46 -8.75
CA TRP A 224 -13.14 9.60 -7.92
C TRP A 224 -12.54 10.91 -8.42
N THR A 225 -13.11 12.00 -7.95
CA THR A 225 -12.68 13.35 -8.27
C THR A 225 -11.53 13.76 -7.36
N TYR A 226 -10.48 14.29 -7.93
CA TYR A 226 -9.37 14.88 -7.19
C TYR A 226 -9.62 16.35 -6.88
N GLU A 227 -9.17 16.78 -5.73
CA GLU A 227 -9.04 18.19 -5.39
C GLU A 227 -7.57 18.60 -5.43
N ASN A 228 -7.29 19.72 -6.08
CA ASN A 228 -5.93 20.26 -6.20
C ASN A 228 -5.95 21.76 -5.95
N LYS A 229 -4.96 22.25 -5.23
CA LYS A 229 -4.82 23.64 -4.84
C LYS A 229 -4.85 24.63 -6.00
N ASP A 230 -4.25 24.26 -7.14
CA ASP A 230 -4.08 25.17 -8.27
C ASP A 230 -5.32 25.22 -9.19
N VAL A 231 -6.09 24.15 -9.24
CA VAL A 231 -7.21 23.99 -10.18
C VAL A 231 -8.55 23.71 -9.48
N GLY A 232 -8.54 23.61 -8.16
CA GLY A 232 -9.73 23.28 -7.39
C GLY A 232 -10.20 21.84 -7.62
N LEU A 233 -11.51 21.63 -7.52
CA LEU A 233 -12.11 20.33 -7.80
C LEU A 233 -11.99 20.03 -9.30
N THR A 234 -11.26 19.01 -9.65
CA THR A 234 -11.14 18.55 -11.04
C THR A 234 -11.69 17.15 -11.18
N ASP A 235 -12.69 17.00 -12.04
CA ASP A 235 -13.01 15.71 -12.63
C ASP A 235 -11.89 15.36 -13.62
N MET A 236 -10.75 14.93 -13.10
CA MET A 236 -9.61 14.65 -13.96
C MET A 236 -9.80 13.42 -14.83
N PHE A 237 -10.71 12.54 -14.42
CA PHE A 237 -11.09 11.39 -15.22
C PHE A 237 -12.58 11.11 -15.01
N PRO A 238 -13.40 11.24 -16.04
CA PRO A 238 -14.77 10.76 -15.96
C PRO A 238 -14.74 9.27 -15.60
N PRO A 239 -15.70 8.79 -14.81
CA PRO A 239 -15.82 7.36 -14.56
C PRO A 239 -15.86 6.64 -15.91
N GLY A 240 -14.98 5.63 -16.06
CA GLY A 240 -14.85 4.85 -17.28
C GLY A 240 -16.09 4.00 -17.55
#